data_05ed2c23ed284bfe7bc979f57622df4d
#
_entry.id   05ed2c23ed284bfe7bc979f57622df4d
#
_cell.length_a   1.000
_cell.length_b   1.000
_cell.length_c   1.000
_cell.angle_alpha   90.00
_cell.angle_beta   90.00
_cell.angle_gamma   90.00
#
_symmetry.space_group_name_H-M   'P 1'
#
loop_
_entity.id
_entity.type
_entity.pdbx_description
1 polymer ?
#
loop_
_entity_poly.entity_id
_entity_poly.type
_entity_poly.pdbx_seq_one_letter_code
_entity_poly.pdbx_strand_id
1 'polypeptide(L)'
;MKNLTAYIGLILVVIINSGCPKPCIEANYSFAVESQIIPDIDSVHVGDSIFLNSSFPVKLTDQLTGKVVDYSNSSDIGSTLGIVKLVDGTYPGIDAVDKFNYASIIGVVFNDNGVPSPNKVQQLKYKEVNGYYKIKIAIIPKQKGTYYFGVGNGLSNGRGNSKSCEKAGFIITLTNTNQHFNYFNSWNANVPISPFEKPRAYFIKVY
;
A
#
# COMPACT_ATOMS: atom_id res chain seq x y z
N MET A 1 59.62 -26.80 4.93
CA MET A 1 59.20 -25.85 3.87
C MET A 1 58.16 -26.45 2.90
N LYS A 2 58.15 -27.78 2.57
CA LYS A 2 57.17 -28.39 1.64
C LYS A 2 55.72 -28.35 2.13
N ASN A 3 55.44 -28.36 3.44
CA ASN A 3 54.09 -28.35 3.97
C ASN A 3 53.45 -26.96 3.97
N LEU A 4 54.22 -25.88 4.04
CA LEU A 4 53.72 -24.48 4.04
C LEU A 4 53.14 -24.10 2.67
N THR A 5 53.77 -24.54 1.58
CA THR A 5 53.32 -24.29 0.21
C THR A 5 51.98 -25.02 -0.10
N ALA A 6 51.76 -26.21 0.47
CA ALA A 6 50.53 -26.94 0.32
C ALA A 6 49.33 -26.25 1.02
N TYR A 7 49.56 -25.67 2.21
CA TYR A 7 48.51 -24.91 2.94
C TYR A 7 48.17 -23.61 2.26
N ILE A 8 49.13 -22.87 1.71
CA ILE A 8 48.89 -21.64 0.95
C ILE A 8 48.08 -21.94 -0.30
N GLY A 9 48.37 -23.03 -1.02
CA GLY A 9 47.61 -23.44 -2.19
C GLY A 9 46.16 -23.82 -1.85
N LEU A 10 45.91 -24.50 -0.72
CA LEU A 10 44.58 -24.88 -0.27
C LEU A 10 43.72 -23.65 0.12
N ILE A 11 44.32 -22.69 0.81
CA ILE A 11 43.65 -21.43 1.19
C ILE A 11 43.28 -20.61 -0.06
N LEU A 12 44.15 -20.56 -1.06
CA LEU A 12 43.88 -19.82 -2.30
C LEU A 12 42.72 -20.43 -3.09
N VAL A 13 42.60 -21.78 -3.13
CA VAL A 13 41.50 -22.50 -3.80
C VAL A 13 40.15 -22.26 -3.08
N VAL A 14 40.17 -22.13 -1.75
CA VAL A 14 38.93 -21.85 -0.98
C VAL A 14 38.45 -20.41 -1.22
N ILE A 15 39.36 -19.44 -1.37
CA ILE A 15 38.97 -18.03 -1.63
C ILE A 15 38.41 -17.85 -3.05
N ILE A 16 38.90 -18.63 -4.03
CA ILE A 16 38.38 -18.54 -5.42
C ILE A 16 36.97 -19.15 -5.55
N ASN A 17 36.60 -20.09 -4.66
CA ASN A 17 35.25 -20.71 -4.65
C ASN A 17 34.21 -19.91 -3.83
N SER A 18 34.62 -18.89 -3.08
CA SER A 18 33.68 -17.90 -2.51
C SER A 18 33.19 -16.97 -3.64
N GLY A 19 32.43 -17.56 -4.58
CA GLY A 19 31.82 -16.80 -5.66
C GLY A 19 31.03 -15.64 -5.07
N CYS A 20 31.33 -14.42 -5.53
CA CYS A 20 30.51 -13.26 -5.22
C CYS A 20 29.05 -13.66 -5.45
N PRO A 21 28.15 -13.42 -4.50
CA PRO A 21 26.72 -13.63 -4.75
C PRO A 21 26.38 -12.88 -6.03
N LYS A 22 25.77 -13.59 -7.00
CA LYS A 22 25.38 -12.98 -8.28
C LYS A 22 24.65 -11.67 -7.95
N PRO A 23 25.06 -10.53 -8.53
CA PRO A 23 24.36 -9.29 -8.28
C PRO A 23 22.88 -9.51 -8.59
N CYS A 24 22.03 -9.15 -7.68
CA CYS A 24 20.58 -9.19 -7.88
C CYS A 24 20.25 -8.32 -9.08
N ILE A 25 19.76 -8.92 -10.16
CA ILE A 25 19.17 -8.15 -11.27
C ILE A 25 17.81 -7.69 -10.74
N GLU A 26 17.73 -6.42 -10.35
CA GLU A 26 16.48 -5.81 -9.90
C GLU A 26 15.52 -5.74 -11.09
N ALA A 27 14.50 -6.58 -11.09
CA ALA A 27 13.34 -6.38 -11.95
C ALA A 27 12.36 -5.48 -11.21
N ASN A 28 12.11 -4.29 -11.77
CA ASN A 28 11.14 -3.34 -11.24
C ASN A 28 9.87 -3.42 -12.06
N TYR A 29 8.82 -4.00 -11.49
CA TYR A 29 7.50 -4.06 -12.10
C TYR A 29 6.63 -2.91 -11.65
N SER A 30 5.65 -2.53 -12.49
CA SER A 30 4.61 -1.57 -12.16
C SER A 30 3.24 -2.17 -12.48
N PHE A 31 2.39 -2.35 -11.46
CA PHE A 31 1.07 -2.93 -11.61
C PHE A 31 -0.02 -1.91 -11.27
N ALA A 32 -1.08 -1.85 -12.07
CA ALA A 32 -2.29 -1.12 -11.73
C ALA A 32 -3.30 -2.08 -11.08
N VAL A 33 -3.81 -1.70 -9.90
CA VAL A 33 -4.76 -2.50 -9.14
C VAL A 33 -5.88 -1.62 -8.58
N GLU A 34 -7.05 -2.22 -8.37
CA GLU A 34 -8.23 -1.51 -7.93
C GLU A 34 -8.56 -1.83 -6.47
N SER A 35 -9.11 -0.82 -5.81
CA SER A 35 -9.69 -0.91 -4.47
C SER A 35 -11.03 -0.19 -4.46
N GLN A 36 -11.83 -0.41 -3.44
CA GLN A 36 -13.11 0.26 -3.26
C GLN A 36 -13.44 0.46 -1.79
N ILE A 37 -14.22 1.47 -1.49
CA ILE A 37 -14.84 1.66 -0.18
C ILE A 37 -16.26 1.08 -0.24
N ILE A 38 -16.62 0.25 0.74
CA ILE A 38 -17.91 -0.44 0.80
C ILE A 38 -18.54 -0.22 2.19
N PRO A 39 -19.83 0.10 2.27
CA PRO A 39 -20.74 0.47 1.19
C PRO A 39 -20.32 1.80 0.54
N ASP A 40 -20.72 1.99 -0.73
CA ASP A 40 -20.54 3.24 -1.45
C ASP A 40 -21.64 4.24 -1.05
N ILE A 41 -21.36 5.04 -0.03
CA ILE A 41 -22.31 5.95 0.61
C ILE A 41 -21.63 7.27 0.97
N ASP A 42 -22.42 8.35 0.96
CA ASP A 42 -21.97 9.71 1.28
C ASP A 42 -21.77 9.92 2.78
N SER A 43 -22.42 9.14 3.61
CA SER A 43 -22.41 9.38 5.06
C SER A 43 -22.65 8.13 5.89
N VAL A 44 -22.15 8.17 7.12
CA VAL A 44 -22.28 7.14 8.16
C VAL A 44 -22.47 7.79 9.53
N HIS A 45 -22.85 7.00 10.54
CA HIS A 45 -22.83 7.42 11.93
C HIS A 45 -21.52 7.00 12.62
N VAL A 46 -21.21 7.66 13.74
CA VAL A 46 -20.15 7.20 14.63
C VAL A 46 -20.44 5.74 15.07
N GLY A 47 -19.43 4.87 14.92
CA GLY A 47 -19.53 3.44 15.23
C GLY A 47 -19.93 2.53 14.08
N ASP A 48 -20.44 3.08 12.97
CA ASP A 48 -20.72 2.29 11.77
C ASP A 48 -19.43 1.78 11.13
N SER A 49 -19.53 0.67 10.42
CA SER A 49 -18.37 0.08 9.72
C SER A 49 -18.43 0.36 8.23
N ILE A 50 -17.37 0.95 7.70
CA ILE A 50 -17.07 1.02 6.27
C ILE A 50 -15.82 0.18 5.99
N PHE A 51 -15.68 -0.34 4.78
CA PHE A 51 -14.62 -1.28 4.47
C PHE A 51 -13.78 -0.79 3.31
N LEU A 52 -12.47 -0.73 3.48
CA LEU A 52 -11.55 -0.73 2.37
C LEU A 52 -11.39 -2.18 1.89
N ASN A 53 -11.73 -2.43 0.63
CA ASN A 53 -11.68 -3.75 0.03
C ASN A 53 -10.89 -3.72 -1.28
N SER A 54 -9.99 -4.66 -1.47
CA SER A 54 -9.26 -4.85 -2.72
C SER A 54 -8.98 -6.34 -2.93
N SER A 55 -9.05 -6.76 -4.19
CA SER A 55 -8.73 -8.14 -4.58
C SER A 55 -8.21 -8.13 -6.02
N PHE A 56 -7.00 -8.59 -6.25
CA PHE A 56 -6.42 -8.70 -7.58
C PHE A 56 -5.63 -10.01 -7.72
N PRO A 57 -5.55 -10.58 -8.94
CA PRO A 57 -4.88 -11.87 -9.16
C PRO A 57 -3.37 -11.74 -8.95
N VAL A 58 -2.70 -12.86 -8.66
CA VAL A 58 -1.22 -12.92 -8.61
C VAL A 58 -0.57 -12.76 -9.99
N LYS A 59 -1.32 -13.05 -11.07
CA LYS A 59 -0.87 -12.81 -12.45
C LYS A 59 -1.30 -11.42 -12.89
N LEU A 60 -0.35 -10.52 -13.03
CA LEU A 60 -0.56 -9.10 -13.27
C LEU A 60 0.12 -8.65 -14.56
N THR A 61 -0.47 -7.70 -15.25
CA THR A 61 0.16 -7.07 -16.42
C THR A 61 1.06 -5.93 -15.94
N ASP A 62 2.35 -6.06 -16.22
CA ASP A 62 3.31 -5.00 -15.96
C ASP A 62 3.07 -3.80 -16.90
N GLN A 63 2.82 -2.64 -16.32
CA GLN A 63 2.50 -1.40 -17.04
C GLN A 63 3.67 -0.88 -17.89
N LEU A 64 4.90 -1.26 -17.54
CA LEU A 64 6.10 -0.80 -18.25
C LEU A 64 6.35 -1.61 -19.52
N THR A 65 6.06 -2.90 -19.50
CA THR A 65 6.40 -3.82 -20.61
C THR A 65 5.18 -4.42 -21.31
N GLY A 66 3.98 -4.32 -20.72
CA GLY A 66 2.75 -4.96 -21.19
C GLY A 66 2.74 -6.48 -20.99
N LYS A 67 3.74 -7.07 -20.38
CA LYS A 67 3.84 -8.52 -20.17
C LYS A 67 3.08 -8.94 -18.93
N VAL A 68 2.49 -10.14 -19.00
CA VAL A 68 1.89 -10.78 -17.82
C VAL A 68 3.00 -11.40 -16.98
N VAL A 69 3.05 -11.01 -15.71
CA VAL A 69 4.00 -11.50 -14.71
C VAL A 69 3.25 -12.30 -13.65
N ASP A 70 3.68 -13.51 -13.38
CA ASP A 70 3.24 -14.25 -12.20
C ASP A 70 3.99 -13.71 -10.97
N TYR A 71 3.32 -12.86 -10.18
CA TYR A 71 3.87 -12.22 -8.99
C TYR A 71 3.42 -12.92 -7.70
N SER A 72 3.19 -14.24 -7.74
CA SER A 72 2.86 -15.06 -6.57
C SER A 72 3.98 -15.10 -5.52
N ASN A 73 3.62 -15.47 -4.30
CA ASN A 73 4.52 -15.64 -3.15
C ASN A 73 5.22 -14.34 -2.69
N SER A 74 4.65 -13.18 -2.93
CA SER A 74 5.09 -11.95 -2.26
C SER A 74 4.45 -11.88 -0.87
N SER A 75 5.26 -11.76 0.16
CA SER A 75 4.79 -11.71 1.56
C SER A 75 4.55 -10.28 2.06
N ASP A 76 4.95 -9.27 1.31
CA ASP A 76 5.08 -7.91 1.80
C ASP A 76 4.47 -6.84 0.86
N ILE A 77 3.46 -7.21 0.07
CA ILE A 77 2.72 -6.19 -0.67
C ILE A 77 2.02 -5.27 0.34
N GLY A 78 2.53 -4.05 0.46
CA GLY A 78 2.05 -3.05 1.40
C GLY A 78 1.44 -1.85 0.69
N SER A 79 0.61 -1.10 1.41
CA SER A 79 0.02 0.16 1.01
C SER A 79 -0.23 1.01 2.24
N THR A 80 -0.77 2.20 2.08
CA THR A 80 -1.13 3.09 3.18
C THR A 80 -2.54 3.63 3.02
N LEU A 81 -3.19 3.89 4.16
CA LEU A 81 -4.45 4.62 4.25
C LEU A 81 -4.22 5.88 5.10
N GLY A 82 -4.33 7.04 4.48
CA GLY A 82 -4.38 8.33 5.16
C GLY A 82 -5.83 8.77 5.35
N ILE A 83 -6.13 9.41 6.48
CA ILE A 83 -7.43 10.02 6.74
C ILE A 83 -7.22 11.45 7.22
N VAL A 84 -7.88 12.38 6.56
CA VAL A 84 -7.82 13.81 6.87
C VAL A 84 -9.23 14.30 7.18
N LYS A 85 -9.38 15.04 8.28
CA LYS A 85 -10.62 15.79 8.57
C LYS A 85 -10.60 17.11 7.81
N LEU A 86 -11.65 17.38 7.07
CA LEU A 86 -11.83 18.64 6.36
C LEU A 86 -12.32 19.68 7.37
N VAL A 87 -11.55 20.75 7.55
CA VAL A 87 -11.85 21.85 8.47
C VAL A 87 -11.74 23.16 7.70
N ASP A 88 -12.76 23.99 7.80
CA ASP A 88 -12.80 25.28 7.11
C ASP A 88 -11.56 26.13 7.41
N GLY A 89 -11.00 26.72 6.35
CA GLY A 89 -9.79 27.55 6.45
C GLY A 89 -8.48 26.81 6.69
N THR A 90 -8.49 25.47 6.71
CA THR A 90 -7.29 24.65 6.91
C THR A 90 -7.07 23.70 5.73
N TYR A 91 -6.10 24.02 4.88
CA TYR A 91 -5.69 23.12 3.78
C TYR A 91 -4.30 22.51 4.08
N PRO A 92 -4.08 21.22 3.88
CA PRO A 92 -4.94 20.17 3.32
C PRO A 92 -5.92 19.53 4.32
N GLY A 93 -6.23 20.16 5.45
CA GLY A 93 -7.04 19.63 6.53
C GLY A 93 -6.19 19.15 7.71
N ILE A 94 -6.80 18.43 8.65
CA ILE A 94 -6.15 17.94 9.87
C ILE A 94 -6.07 16.42 9.81
N ASP A 95 -4.89 15.87 10.09
CA ASP A 95 -4.71 14.42 10.21
C ASP A 95 -5.70 13.81 11.22
N ALA A 96 -6.40 12.78 10.79
CA ALA A 96 -7.50 12.19 11.53
C ALA A 96 -7.46 10.65 11.60
N VAL A 97 -6.33 10.04 11.29
CA VAL A 97 -6.18 8.58 11.34
C VAL A 97 -6.52 8.04 12.74
N ASP A 98 -6.17 8.75 13.80
CA ASP A 98 -6.48 8.39 15.20
C ASP A 98 -7.97 8.59 15.57
N LYS A 99 -8.78 9.20 14.72
CA LYS A 99 -10.23 9.38 14.91
C LYS A 99 -11.06 8.20 14.42
N PHE A 100 -10.40 7.12 14.03
CA PHE A 100 -11.01 5.87 13.57
C PHE A 100 -10.43 4.68 14.32
N ASN A 101 -11.23 3.63 14.48
CA ASN A 101 -10.78 2.29 14.82
C ASN A 101 -10.66 1.47 13.54
N TYR A 102 -9.77 0.48 13.56
CA TYR A 102 -9.52 -0.40 12.41
C TYR A 102 -9.57 -1.85 12.84
N ALA A 103 -10.18 -2.71 12.00
CA ALA A 103 -10.19 -4.15 12.21
C ALA A 103 -9.81 -4.88 10.92
N SER A 104 -8.79 -5.73 10.99
CA SER A 104 -8.37 -6.59 9.88
C SER A 104 -9.34 -7.74 9.72
N ILE A 105 -9.98 -7.88 8.56
CA ILE A 105 -10.81 -9.04 8.18
C ILE A 105 -10.00 -9.96 7.27
N ILE A 106 -9.34 -9.38 6.26
CA ILE A 106 -8.38 -10.06 5.38
C ILE A 106 -7.19 -9.14 5.21
N GLY A 107 -5.98 -9.68 5.25
CA GLY A 107 -4.76 -8.89 5.30
C GLY A 107 -4.50 -8.34 6.70
N VAL A 108 -3.68 -7.31 6.80
CA VAL A 108 -3.30 -6.71 8.10
C VAL A 108 -3.34 -5.19 7.99
N VAL A 109 -3.87 -4.54 9.03
CA VAL A 109 -3.69 -3.11 9.29
C VAL A 109 -2.84 -2.96 10.53
N PHE A 110 -1.84 -2.10 10.49
CA PHE A 110 -0.95 -1.85 11.62
C PHE A 110 -0.42 -0.41 11.60
N ASN A 111 -0.09 0.08 12.78
CA ASN A 111 0.61 1.34 12.92
C ASN A 111 2.11 1.08 12.81
N ASP A 112 2.81 1.86 12.01
CA ASP A 112 4.26 1.89 12.06
C ASP A 112 4.68 2.69 13.31
N ASN A 113 4.96 1.98 14.40
CA ASN A 113 5.34 2.56 15.68
C ASN A 113 6.76 3.17 15.69
N GLY A 114 7.46 3.17 14.55
CA GLY A 114 8.89 3.52 14.45
C GLY A 114 9.18 4.93 13.92
N VAL A 115 8.23 5.60 13.27
CA VAL A 115 8.48 6.91 12.67
C VAL A 115 7.44 7.93 13.17
N PRO A 116 7.86 9.02 13.85
CA PRO A 116 7.01 10.18 14.04
C PRO A 116 6.79 10.81 12.67
N SER A 117 5.80 10.35 11.92
CA SER A 117 5.40 10.97 10.67
C SER A 117 4.48 12.15 11.01
N PRO A 118 4.73 13.35 10.47
CA PRO A 118 3.77 14.45 10.55
C PRO A 118 2.45 14.09 9.85
N ASN A 119 2.46 13.10 8.95
CA ASN A 119 1.30 12.55 8.29
C ASN A 119 1.07 11.12 8.78
N LYS A 120 0.25 10.97 9.81
CA LYS A 120 -0.14 9.66 10.32
C LYS A 120 -0.89 8.88 9.25
N VAL A 121 -0.42 7.67 8.95
CA VAL A 121 -1.07 6.75 8.03
C VAL A 121 -1.19 5.37 8.69
N GLN A 122 -2.23 4.63 8.32
CA GLN A 122 -2.30 3.20 8.61
C GLN A 122 -1.52 2.45 7.55
N GLN A 123 -0.61 1.59 7.98
CA GLN A 123 0.07 0.65 7.10
C GLN A 123 -0.85 -0.52 6.82
N LEU A 124 -0.91 -0.93 5.57
CA LEU A 124 -1.74 -2.01 5.08
C LEU A 124 -0.86 -3.10 4.48
N LYS A 125 -1.19 -4.36 4.74
CA LYS A 125 -0.50 -5.50 4.13
C LYS A 125 -1.51 -6.46 3.54
N TYR A 126 -1.35 -6.77 2.25
CA TYR A 126 -2.17 -7.72 1.54
C TYR A 126 -1.83 -9.17 1.95
N LYS A 127 -2.82 -10.05 1.85
CA LYS A 127 -2.67 -11.48 2.03
C LYS A 127 -2.97 -12.21 0.73
N GLU A 128 -2.08 -13.11 0.32
CA GLU A 128 -2.36 -14.01 -0.78
C GLU A 128 -3.33 -15.12 -0.32
N VAL A 129 -4.44 -15.26 -1.06
CA VAL A 129 -5.48 -16.26 -0.78
C VAL A 129 -6.00 -16.79 -2.12
N ASN A 130 -5.79 -18.09 -2.39
CA ASN A 130 -6.27 -18.79 -3.58
C ASN A 130 -5.87 -18.08 -4.90
N GLY A 131 -4.61 -17.68 -5.03
CA GLY A 131 -4.09 -17.02 -6.24
C GLY A 131 -4.52 -15.56 -6.41
N TYR A 132 -5.01 -14.93 -5.34
CA TYR A 132 -5.34 -13.50 -5.29
C TYR A 132 -4.68 -12.83 -4.09
N TYR A 133 -4.18 -11.63 -4.27
CA TYR A 133 -3.86 -10.73 -3.18
C TYR A 133 -5.11 -10.00 -2.74
N LYS A 134 -5.42 -10.08 -1.45
CA LYS A 134 -6.65 -9.52 -0.88
C LYS A 134 -6.37 -8.69 0.35
N ILE A 135 -7.17 -7.63 0.50
CA ILE A 135 -7.29 -6.89 1.73
C ILE A 135 -8.75 -6.53 1.98
N LYS A 136 -9.19 -6.65 3.22
CA LYS A 136 -10.49 -6.15 3.69
C LYS A 136 -10.33 -5.64 5.12
N ILE A 137 -10.40 -4.32 5.28
CA ILE A 137 -10.22 -3.63 6.56
C ILE A 137 -11.50 -2.89 6.89
N ALA A 138 -12.04 -3.12 8.09
CA ALA A 138 -13.09 -2.28 8.62
C ALA A 138 -12.48 -0.98 9.16
N ILE A 139 -13.10 0.14 8.82
CA ILE A 139 -12.77 1.50 9.23
C ILE A 139 -13.99 2.03 9.98
N ILE A 140 -13.85 2.33 11.28
CA ILE A 140 -14.96 2.63 12.17
C ILE A 140 -14.74 4.03 12.76
N PRO A 141 -15.52 5.04 12.36
CA PRO A 141 -15.37 6.40 12.85
C PRO A 141 -15.73 6.52 14.34
N LYS A 142 -14.92 7.29 15.06
CA LYS A 142 -15.11 7.63 16.49
C LYS A 142 -15.62 9.06 16.68
N GLN A 143 -15.52 9.90 15.67
CA GLN A 143 -15.88 11.32 15.76
C GLN A 143 -16.64 11.79 14.55
N LYS A 144 -17.58 12.71 14.78
CA LYS A 144 -18.32 13.42 13.74
C LYS A 144 -17.40 14.35 12.93
N GLY A 145 -17.72 14.53 11.66
CA GLY A 145 -17.00 15.43 10.75
C GLY A 145 -17.09 15.01 9.30
N THR A 146 -16.50 15.79 8.42
CA THR A 146 -16.31 15.44 7.01
C THR A 146 -14.86 15.01 6.82
N TYR A 147 -14.66 13.87 6.17
CA TYR A 147 -13.36 13.23 6.06
C TYR A 147 -13.01 12.91 4.61
N TYR A 148 -11.72 12.98 4.33
CA TYR A 148 -11.07 12.50 3.13
C TYR A 148 -10.26 11.26 3.45
N PHE A 149 -10.48 10.18 2.71
CA PHE A 149 -9.65 8.97 2.75
C PHE A 149 -8.77 8.94 1.51
N GLY A 150 -7.47 8.84 1.71
CA GLY A 150 -6.49 8.70 0.65
C GLY A 150 -5.81 7.32 0.73
N VAL A 151 -5.89 6.55 -0.36
CA VAL A 151 -5.16 5.28 -0.45
C VAL A 151 -3.84 5.52 -1.17
N GLY A 152 -2.74 5.20 -0.50
CA GLY A 152 -1.39 5.32 -1.06
C GLY A 152 -1.07 4.19 -2.03
N ASN A 153 -0.09 4.41 -2.90
CA ASN A 153 0.44 3.35 -3.75
C ASN A 153 1.05 2.23 -2.91
N GLY A 154 0.94 1.03 -3.41
CA GLY A 154 1.55 -0.15 -2.82
C GLY A 154 3.00 -0.34 -3.25
N LEU A 155 3.77 -1.01 -2.41
CA LEU A 155 5.13 -1.45 -2.69
C LEU A 155 5.30 -2.91 -2.27
N SER A 156 6.15 -3.62 -2.99
CA SER A 156 6.69 -4.90 -2.58
C SER A 156 8.21 -4.88 -2.76
N ASN A 157 8.93 -5.34 -1.76
CA ASN A 157 10.40 -5.39 -1.75
C ASN A 157 10.96 -6.70 -2.31
N GLY A 158 10.13 -7.53 -2.90
CA GLY A 158 10.53 -8.76 -3.55
C GLY A 158 9.58 -9.92 -3.31
N ARG A 159 9.89 -11.03 -3.96
CA ARG A 159 9.17 -12.29 -3.82
C ARG A 159 9.99 -13.28 -3.00
N GLY A 160 9.33 -14.17 -2.29
CA GLY A 160 9.99 -15.22 -1.55
C GLY A 160 10.90 -16.11 -2.43
N ASN A 161 11.82 -16.83 -1.81
CA ASN A 161 12.80 -17.72 -2.43
C ASN A 161 13.82 -17.02 -3.33
N SER A 162 14.08 -17.56 -4.53
CA SER A 162 15.11 -17.08 -5.45
C SER A 162 14.82 -15.74 -6.13
N LYS A 163 13.68 -15.13 -5.85
CA LYS A 163 13.19 -13.91 -6.50
C LYS A 163 13.12 -12.69 -5.55
N SER A 164 13.90 -12.70 -4.49
CA SER A 164 13.93 -11.63 -3.48
C SER A 164 14.31 -10.24 -4.03
N CYS A 165 14.89 -10.17 -5.24
CA CYS A 165 15.28 -8.92 -5.88
C CYS A 165 14.23 -8.36 -6.84
N GLU A 166 13.15 -9.09 -7.09
CA GLU A 166 12.08 -8.59 -7.95
C GLU A 166 11.15 -7.69 -7.14
N LYS A 167 11.31 -6.38 -7.32
CA LYS A 167 10.48 -5.35 -6.67
C LYS A 167 9.28 -5.00 -7.55
N ALA A 168 8.23 -4.50 -6.94
CA ALA A 168 7.07 -3.98 -7.67
C ALA A 168 6.47 -2.77 -6.97
N GLY A 169 6.04 -1.80 -7.79
CA GLY A 169 5.12 -0.75 -7.40
C GLY A 169 3.70 -1.12 -7.79
N PHE A 170 2.74 -0.80 -6.93
CA PHE A 170 1.31 -1.01 -7.17
C PHE A 170 0.62 0.35 -7.20
N ILE A 171 0.14 0.75 -8.37
CA ILE A 171 -0.66 1.95 -8.55
C ILE A 171 -2.08 1.58 -8.14
N ILE A 172 -2.52 2.06 -6.97
CA ILE A 172 -3.83 1.72 -6.42
C ILE A 172 -4.81 2.85 -6.74
N THR A 173 -5.95 2.49 -7.33
CA THR A 173 -7.06 3.41 -7.60
C THR A 173 -8.32 2.94 -6.88
N LEU A 174 -9.17 3.89 -6.46
CA LEU A 174 -10.48 3.60 -5.93
C LEU A 174 -11.50 3.65 -7.06
N THR A 175 -12.31 2.60 -7.22
CA THR A 175 -13.31 2.51 -8.31
C THR A 175 -14.52 3.38 -8.08
N ASN A 176 -14.75 3.85 -6.84
CA ASN A 176 -15.92 4.62 -6.42
C ASN A 176 -15.58 6.00 -5.86
N THR A 177 -14.56 6.68 -6.41
CA THR A 177 -14.14 8.00 -5.94
C THR A 177 -15.05 9.15 -6.41
N ASN A 178 -15.69 9.01 -7.56
CA ASN A 178 -16.31 10.15 -8.27
C ASN A 178 -17.63 10.62 -7.67
N GLN A 179 -18.25 9.86 -6.76
CA GLN A 179 -19.58 10.18 -6.23
C GLN A 179 -19.55 11.18 -5.07
N HIS A 180 -18.39 11.38 -4.44
CA HIS A 180 -18.28 12.08 -3.15
C HIS A 180 -17.48 13.38 -3.21
N PHE A 181 -17.04 13.83 -4.39
CA PHE A 181 -16.26 15.08 -4.55
C PHE A 181 -17.00 16.37 -4.19
N ASN A 182 -18.32 16.31 -4.09
CA ASN A 182 -19.11 17.45 -3.60
C ASN A 182 -18.66 17.93 -2.22
N TYR A 183 -18.20 17.05 -1.34
CA TYR A 183 -17.66 17.43 -0.03
C TYR A 183 -16.35 18.20 -0.14
N PHE A 184 -15.47 17.77 -1.06
CA PHE A 184 -14.23 18.49 -1.33
C PHE A 184 -14.52 19.88 -1.92
N ASN A 185 -15.38 19.95 -2.93
CA ASN A 185 -15.72 21.19 -3.61
C ASN A 185 -16.41 22.19 -2.68
N SER A 186 -17.23 21.74 -1.75
CA SER A 186 -17.87 22.62 -0.75
C SER A 186 -16.88 23.12 0.30
N TRP A 187 -15.87 22.33 0.64
CA TRP A 187 -14.84 22.70 1.60
C TRP A 187 -13.78 23.63 1.00
N ASN A 188 -13.38 23.41 -0.25
CA ASN A 188 -12.31 24.16 -0.90
C ASN A 188 -12.59 24.40 -2.39
N ALA A 189 -13.53 25.30 -2.67
CA ALA A 189 -13.94 25.62 -4.04
C ALA A 189 -12.81 26.22 -4.92
N ASN A 190 -11.75 26.74 -4.30
CA ASN A 190 -10.68 27.49 -5.00
C ASN A 190 -9.48 26.62 -5.37
N VAL A 191 -9.35 25.42 -4.82
CA VAL A 191 -8.23 24.51 -5.09
C VAL A 191 -8.76 23.18 -5.60
N PRO A 192 -8.61 22.86 -6.88
CA PRO A 192 -9.04 21.57 -7.40
C PRO A 192 -8.20 20.45 -6.79
N ILE A 193 -8.85 19.29 -6.53
CA ILE A 193 -8.11 18.09 -6.16
C ILE A 193 -7.13 17.72 -7.29
N SER A 194 -5.92 17.35 -6.92
CA SER A 194 -4.89 17.05 -7.91
C SER A 194 -5.30 15.84 -8.77
N PRO A 195 -4.96 15.80 -10.08
CA PRO A 195 -5.20 14.64 -10.93
C PRO A 195 -4.59 13.34 -10.38
N PHE A 196 -3.52 13.45 -9.61
CA PHE A 196 -2.84 12.32 -8.98
C PHE A 196 -3.62 11.78 -7.77
N GLU A 197 -4.23 12.64 -6.97
CA GLU A 197 -5.00 12.25 -5.78
C GLU A 197 -6.41 11.80 -6.12
N LYS A 198 -7.01 12.44 -7.14
CA LYS A 198 -8.39 12.18 -7.54
C LYS A 198 -8.77 10.70 -7.65
N PRO A 199 -7.99 9.81 -8.31
CA PRO A 199 -8.35 8.40 -8.43
C PRO A 199 -8.13 7.58 -7.14
N ARG A 200 -7.69 8.21 -6.05
CA ARG A 200 -7.36 7.55 -4.76
C ARG A 200 -8.12 8.15 -3.59
N ALA A 201 -8.98 9.12 -3.86
CA ALA A 201 -9.68 9.91 -2.87
C ALA A 201 -11.11 9.41 -2.69
N TYR A 202 -11.56 9.31 -1.44
CA TYR A 202 -12.94 9.05 -1.07
C TYR A 202 -13.36 10.00 0.05
N PHE A 203 -14.52 10.63 -0.10
CA PHE A 203 -15.01 11.61 0.86
C PHE A 203 -16.27 11.10 1.54
N ILE A 204 -16.37 11.30 2.85
CA ILE A 204 -17.50 10.84 3.64
C ILE A 204 -17.81 11.80 4.79
N LYS A 205 -19.09 11.92 5.11
CA LYS A 205 -19.54 12.67 6.29
C LYS A 205 -19.94 11.70 7.39
N VAL A 206 -19.48 11.97 8.62
CA VAL A 206 -19.79 11.21 9.84
C VAL A 206 -20.68 12.06 10.74
N TYR A 207 -21.87 11.51 11.09
CA TYR A 207 -22.87 12.13 11.95
C TYR A 207 -22.82 11.62 13.39
#